data_30f239a295c4af5098fb63e5b72959ed
#
_entry.id   30f239a295c4af5098fb63e5b72959ed
#
_cell.length_a   1.000
_cell.length_b   1.000
_cell.length_c   1.000
_cell.angle_alpha   90.00
_cell.angle_beta   90.00
_cell.angle_gamma   90.00
#
_symmetry.space_group_name_H-M   'P 1'
#
loop_
_entity.id
_entity.type
_entity.pdbx_description
1 polymer ?
#
loop_
_entity_poly.entity_id
_entity_poly.type
_entity_poly.pdbx_seq_one_letter_code
_entity_poly.pdbx_strand_id
1 'polypeptide(L)'
;MTRENPTEVPPPEEIILYEKDRENRIATITFNRPEHLNAPTIGARRRYGDLIFKASLDDDVKVLVIRGEGEDLGSGADLDELMAKRADGQALREEFGLDEDDDVTLPPAKNYRNGASLVQWYADPRAGCRSLQDFKKVSILEVKGYCYGWHFYQ
;
A
#
# COMPACT_ATOMS: atom_id res chain seq x y z
N MET A 1 -26.80 21.28 10.35
CA MET A 1 -25.89 20.47 9.51
C MET A 1 -24.83 19.89 10.43
N THR A 2 -25.06 18.71 10.92
CA THR A 2 -24.10 17.92 11.71
C THR A 2 -22.98 17.49 10.76
N ARG A 3 -21.75 17.98 10.99
CA ARG A 3 -20.55 17.41 10.36
C ARG A 3 -20.46 15.97 10.86
N GLU A 4 -20.68 15.03 9.97
CA GLU A 4 -20.35 13.64 10.23
C GLU A 4 -18.86 13.59 10.61
N ASN A 5 -18.57 12.83 11.66
CA ASN A 5 -17.19 12.56 12.10
C ASN A 5 -16.36 12.12 10.88
N PRO A 6 -15.07 12.51 10.78
CA PRO A 6 -14.23 11.97 9.74
C PRO A 6 -14.29 10.46 9.86
N THR A 7 -14.74 9.82 8.79
CA THR A 7 -14.95 8.38 8.67
C THR A 7 -13.70 7.66 9.12
N GLU A 8 -13.85 6.80 10.11
CA GLU A 8 -12.79 5.94 10.61
C GLU A 8 -12.17 5.20 9.41
N VAL A 9 -10.86 5.32 9.24
CA VAL A 9 -10.17 4.71 8.10
C VAL A 9 -10.32 3.19 8.21
N PRO A 10 -10.84 2.51 7.19
CA PRO A 10 -11.01 1.06 7.25
C PRO A 10 -9.68 0.33 7.52
N PRO A 11 -9.72 -0.83 8.18
CA PRO A 11 -8.53 -1.62 8.41
C PRO A 11 -7.92 -2.09 7.07
N PRO A 12 -6.59 -2.35 7.02
CA PRO A 12 -5.91 -2.77 5.80
C PRO A 12 -6.55 -3.97 5.09
N GLU A 13 -7.20 -4.85 5.84
CA GLU A 13 -7.87 -6.06 5.36
C GLU A 13 -9.11 -5.76 4.51
N GLU A 14 -9.76 -4.65 4.74
CA GLU A 14 -10.91 -4.19 3.99
C GLU A 14 -10.49 -3.36 2.77
N ILE A 15 -9.33 -2.68 2.84
CA ILE A 15 -8.78 -1.88 1.74
C ILE A 15 -8.09 -2.75 0.70
N ILE A 16 -7.39 -3.81 1.13
CA ILE A 16 -6.70 -4.75 0.25
C ILE A 16 -7.29 -6.14 0.45
N LEU A 17 -8.07 -6.57 -0.53
CA LEU A 17 -8.65 -7.90 -0.54
C LEU A 17 -7.69 -8.89 -1.20
N TYR A 18 -7.78 -10.15 -0.80
CA TYR A 18 -7.01 -11.25 -1.38
C TYR A 18 -7.90 -12.46 -1.58
N GLU A 19 -7.96 -12.93 -2.80
CA GLU A 19 -8.70 -14.11 -3.19
C GLU A 19 -7.77 -15.12 -3.86
N LYS A 20 -8.01 -16.40 -3.64
CA LYS A 20 -7.25 -17.48 -4.27
C LYS A 20 -8.18 -18.45 -4.95
N ASP A 21 -8.08 -18.53 -6.25
CA ASP A 21 -8.68 -19.58 -7.08
C ASP A 21 -7.69 -20.74 -7.21
N ARG A 22 -7.95 -21.80 -6.46
CA ARG A 22 -7.09 -22.99 -6.44
C ARG A 22 -7.18 -23.81 -7.72
N GLU A 23 -8.34 -23.84 -8.35
CA GLU A 23 -8.58 -24.62 -9.57
C GLU A 23 -7.76 -24.04 -10.72
N ASN A 24 -7.81 -22.72 -10.90
CA ASN A 24 -7.08 -22.03 -11.96
C ASN A 24 -5.66 -21.58 -11.54
N ARG A 25 -5.30 -21.78 -10.28
CA ARG A 25 -3.99 -21.41 -9.71
C ARG A 25 -3.70 -19.92 -9.80
N ILE A 26 -4.75 -19.11 -9.61
CA ILE A 26 -4.71 -17.65 -9.68
C ILE A 26 -4.94 -17.07 -8.29
N ALA A 27 -4.12 -16.11 -7.89
CA ALA A 27 -4.42 -15.22 -6.77
C ALA A 27 -4.80 -13.84 -7.31
N THR A 28 -5.73 -13.16 -6.64
CA THR A 28 -6.16 -11.82 -6.99
C THR A 28 -6.02 -10.91 -5.79
N ILE A 29 -5.33 -9.79 -5.97
CA ILE A 29 -5.30 -8.66 -5.03
C ILE A 29 -6.19 -7.58 -5.59
N THR A 30 -7.15 -7.10 -4.78
CA THR A 30 -8.06 -6.03 -5.17
C THR A 30 -7.89 -4.83 -4.24
N PHE A 31 -7.60 -3.65 -4.80
CA PHE A 31 -7.73 -2.38 -4.08
C PHE A 31 -9.21 -2.07 -3.96
N ASN A 32 -9.72 -2.02 -2.73
CA ASN A 32 -11.15 -1.96 -2.43
C ASN A 32 -11.49 -0.69 -1.63
N ARG A 33 -11.26 0.46 -2.24
CA ARG A 33 -11.60 1.76 -1.67
C ARG A 33 -12.01 2.74 -2.77
N PRO A 34 -12.99 2.38 -3.61
CA PRO A 34 -13.33 3.14 -4.82
C PRO A 34 -13.78 4.57 -4.51
N GLU A 35 -14.41 4.83 -3.35
CA GLU A 35 -14.81 6.17 -2.88
C GLU A 35 -13.63 7.11 -2.61
N HIS A 36 -12.42 6.58 -2.46
CA HIS A 36 -11.16 7.30 -2.36
C HIS A 36 -10.24 7.02 -3.56
N LEU A 37 -10.81 6.69 -4.72
CA LEU A 37 -10.07 6.34 -5.94
C LEU A 37 -9.00 5.26 -5.67
N ASN A 38 -9.31 4.29 -4.85
CA ASN A 38 -8.45 3.20 -4.43
C ASN A 38 -7.10 3.62 -3.82
N ALA A 39 -7.01 4.83 -3.26
CA ALA A 39 -5.80 5.30 -2.58
C ALA A 39 -5.51 4.45 -1.33
N PRO A 40 -4.43 3.67 -1.29
CA PRO A 40 -4.11 2.84 -0.15
C PRO A 40 -3.46 3.67 0.96
N THR A 41 -3.86 3.37 2.18
CA THR A 41 -3.15 3.82 3.39
C THR A 41 -1.77 3.16 3.49
N ILE A 42 -0.93 3.63 4.40
CA ILE A 42 0.39 3.03 4.64
C ILE A 42 0.25 1.59 5.12
N GLY A 43 -0.70 1.32 6.03
CA GLY A 43 -1.01 -0.04 6.48
C GLY A 43 -1.48 -0.94 5.33
N ALA A 44 -2.33 -0.42 4.44
CA ALA A 44 -2.79 -1.14 3.25
C ALA A 44 -1.64 -1.46 2.28
N ARG A 45 -0.68 -0.55 2.10
CA ARG A 45 0.51 -0.82 1.26
C ARG A 45 1.42 -1.91 1.84
N ARG A 46 1.57 -1.96 3.17
CA ARG A 46 2.28 -3.07 3.83
C ARG A 46 1.59 -4.39 3.57
N ARG A 47 0.28 -4.45 3.81
CA ARG A 47 -0.52 -5.64 3.53
C ARG A 47 -0.39 -6.08 2.08
N TYR A 48 -0.39 -5.15 1.13
CA TYR A 48 -0.17 -5.44 -0.28
C TYR A 48 1.17 -6.15 -0.51
N GLY A 49 2.26 -5.61 0.05
CA GLY A 49 3.58 -6.26 -0.02
C GLY A 49 3.61 -7.66 0.61
N ASP A 50 2.99 -7.82 1.79
CA ASP A 50 2.90 -9.11 2.48
C ASP A 50 2.11 -10.14 1.66
N LEU A 51 1.03 -9.72 0.99
CA LEU A 51 0.22 -10.58 0.14
C LEU A 51 0.96 -11.01 -1.13
N ILE A 52 1.75 -10.13 -1.75
CA ILE A 52 2.62 -10.48 -2.87
C ILE A 52 3.67 -11.50 -2.42
N PHE A 53 4.30 -11.27 -1.27
CA PHE A 53 5.26 -12.23 -0.71
C PHE A 53 4.60 -13.58 -0.42
N LYS A 54 3.41 -13.59 0.19
CA LYS A 54 2.62 -14.80 0.41
C LYS A 54 2.33 -15.53 -0.90
N ALA A 55 1.86 -14.81 -1.93
CA ALA A 55 1.58 -15.39 -3.24
C ALA A 55 2.85 -15.92 -3.93
N SER A 56 4.01 -15.29 -3.69
CA SER A 56 5.31 -15.75 -4.19
C SER A 56 5.70 -17.13 -3.64
N LEU A 57 5.45 -17.37 -2.35
CA LEU A 57 5.77 -18.63 -1.68
C LEU A 57 4.75 -19.74 -1.98
N ASP A 58 3.52 -19.38 -2.31
CA ASP A 58 2.42 -20.34 -2.47
C ASP A 58 2.51 -21.11 -3.79
N ASP A 59 2.84 -22.41 -3.74
CA ASP A 59 2.99 -23.23 -4.97
C ASP A 59 1.67 -23.47 -5.73
N ASP A 60 0.52 -23.30 -5.07
CA ASP A 60 -0.78 -23.32 -5.74
C ASP A 60 -1.08 -22.02 -6.52
N VAL A 61 -0.26 -20.98 -6.39
CA VAL A 61 -0.40 -19.75 -7.16
C VAL A 61 0.63 -19.72 -8.27
N LYS A 62 0.19 -19.57 -9.50
CA LYS A 62 1.06 -19.42 -10.69
C LYS A 62 0.93 -18.05 -11.33
N VAL A 63 -0.23 -17.42 -11.15
CA VAL A 63 -0.52 -16.08 -11.67
C VAL A 63 -1.06 -15.21 -10.53
N LEU A 64 -0.57 -14.01 -10.43
CA LEU A 64 -1.09 -12.96 -9.55
C LEU A 64 -1.76 -11.89 -10.40
N VAL A 65 -3.05 -11.65 -10.15
CA VAL A 65 -3.81 -10.56 -10.75
C VAL A 65 -3.93 -9.43 -9.72
N ILE A 66 -3.69 -8.20 -10.15
CA ILE A 66 -3.83 -7.00 -9.34
C ILE A 66 -4.84 -6.09 -10.03
N ARG A 67 -5.85 -5.65 -9.30
CA ARG A 67 -6.92 -4.81 -9.83
C ARG A 67 -7.44 -3.80 -8.81
N GLY A 68 -8.19 -2.81 -9.28
CA GLY A 68 -8.98 -1.92 -8.44
C GLY A 68 -10.47 -2.25 -8.50
N GLU A 69 -11.18 -2.08 -7.40
CA GLU A 69 -12.65 -2.07 -7.40
C GLU A 69 -13.17 -0.79 -8.06
N GLY A 70 -14.35 -0.86 -8.69
CA GLY A 70 -14.95 0.27 -9.39
C GLY A 70 -14.29 0.56 -10.74
N GLU A 71 -14.15 1.83 -11.11
CA GLU A 71 -13.73 2.28 -12.45
C GLU A 71 -12.22 2.56 -12.55
N ASP A 72 -11.51 2.62 -11.44
CA ASP A 72 -10.10 3.01 -11.40
C ASP A 72 -9.21 1.91 -10.81
N LEU A 73 -7.96 1.84 -11.26
CA LEU A 73 -6.95 1.07 -10.54
C LEU A 73 -6.57 1.80 -9.26
N GLY A 74 -6.20 3.07 -9.36
CA GLY A 74 -5.95 3.92 -8.22
C GLY A 74 -5.23 5.23 -8.50
N SER A 75 -5.50 6.23 -7.65
CA SER A 75 -4.97 7.59 -7.78
C SER A 75 -3.63 7.82 -7.09
N GLY A 76 -3.05 6.81 -6.45
CA GLY A 76 -1.83 6.94 -5.69
C GLY A 76 -2.06 6.84 -4.18
N ALA A 77 -1.09 7.26 -3.40
CA ALA A 77 -1.13 7.17 -1.94
C ALA A 77 -2.22 8.08 -1.33
N ASP A 78 -2.77 7.66 -0.19
CA ASP A 78 -3.69 8.47 0.59
C ASP A 78 -2.99 9.76 1.08
N LEU A 79 -3.40 10.90 0.51
CA LEU A 79 -2.77 12.19 0.82
C LEU A 79 -3.18 12.72 2.19
N ASP A 80 -4.39 12.42 2.64
CA ASP A 80 -4.89 12.88 3.95
C ASP A 80 -4.10 12.18 5.06
N GLU A 81 -3.89 10.87 4.94
CA GLU A 81 -3.03 10.13 5.85
C GLU A 81 -1.59 10.65 5.83
N LEU A 82 -1.02 10.85 4.63
CA LEU A 82 0.34 11.37 4.49
C LEU A 82 0.50 12.77 5.12
N MET A 83 -0.51 13.61 5.01
CA MET A 83 -0.46 14.97 5.60
C MET A 83 -0.63 14.92 7.11
N ALA A 84 -1.52 14.09 7.63
CA ALA A 84 -1.74 13.92 9.07
C ALA A 84 -0.48 13.35 9.75
N LYS A 85 0.10 12.28 9.22
CA LYS A 85 1.28 11.62 9.80
C LYS A 85 2.57 12.45 9.68
N ARG A 86 2.65 13.38 8.73
CA ARG A 86 3.81 14.29 8.62
C ARG A 86 3.96 15.25 9.78
N ALA A 87 2.92 15.48 10.53
CA ALA A 87 2.93 16.39 11.68
C ALA A 87 3.35 15.70 12.98
N ASP A 88 3.40 14.37 13.00
CA ASP A 88 3.61 13.59 14.21
C ASP A 88 4.74 12.56 14.04
N GLY A 89 5.89 12.84 14.68
CA GLY A 89 7.04 11.94 14.68
C GLY A 89 6.76 10.61 15.43
N GLN A 90 5.86 10.62 16.42
CA GLN A 90 5.46 9.45 17.17
C GLN A 90 4.68 8.48 16.26
N ALA A 91 3.73 8.99 15.50
CA ALA A 91 2.97 8.18 14.54
C ALA A 91 3.88 7.52 13.49
N LEU A 92 4.97 8.18 13.08
CA LEU A 92 5.96 7.58 12.18
C LEU A 92 6.75 6.45 12.84
N ARG A 93 7.13 6.59 14.11
CA ARG A 93 7.81 5.51 14.85
C ARG A 93 6.94 4.26 14.96
N GLU A 94 5.69 4.44 15.38
CA GLU A 94 4.71 3.35 15.46
C GLU A 94 4.50 2.69 14.10
N GLU A 95 4.41 3.48 13.05
CA GLU A 95 4.27 3.00 11.68
C GLU A 95 5.44 2.12 11.25
N PHE A 96 6.67 2.51 11.58
CA PHE A 96 7.88 1.74 11.24
C PHE A 96 8.14 0.61 12.24
N GLY A 97 7.31 0.47 13.27
CA GLY A 97 7.49 -0.54 14.33
C GLY A 97 8.78 -0.30 15.11
N LEU A 98 9.10 0.98 15.34
CA LEU A 98 10.25 1.40 16.14
C LEU A 98 9.80 1.59 17.59
N ASP A 99 10.49 0.95 18.50
CA ASP A 99 10.30 1.15 19.93
C ASP A 99 10.92 2.48 20.39
N GLU A 100 10.53 2.96 21.57
CA GLU A 100 11.06 4.20 22.15
C GLU A 100 12.59 4.13 22.37
N ASP A 101 13.10 2.94 22.65
CA ASP A 101 14.52 2.67 22.91
C ASP A 101 15.35 2.49 21.63
N ASP A 102 14.72 2.43 20.46
CA ASP A 102 15.45 2.35 19.19
C ASP A 102 16.21 3.66 18.94
N ASP A 103 17.53 3.58 18.84
CA ASP A 103 18.41 4.71 18.52
C ASP A 103 18.29 5.09 17.04
N VAL A 104 17.08 5.51 16.65
CA VAL A 104 16.76 5.95 15.29
C VAL A 104 16.26 7.38 15.32
N THR A 105 16.98 8.27 14.67
CA THR A 105 16.56 9.64 14.46
C THR A 105 15.77 9.74 13.15
N LEU A 106 14.45 9.92 13.24
CA LEU A 106 13.62 10.15 12.07
C LEU A 106 13.84 11.58 11.54
N PRO A 107 13.78 11.78 10.21
CA PRO A 107 13.90 13.12 9.64
C PRO A 107 12.77 14.01 10.16
N PRO A 108 13.06 15.30 10.42
CA PRO A 108 12.03 16.25 10.83
C PRO A 108 10.86 16.26 9.83
N ALA A 109 9.64 16.33 10.32
CA ALA A 109 8.42 16.29 9.51
C ALA A 109 8.44 17.29 8.33
N LYS A 110 9.08 18.45 8.51
CA LYS A 110 9.27 19.46 7.47
C LYS A 110 10.22 19.03 6.34
N ASN A 111 11.15 18.11 6.60
CA ASN A 111 12.19 17.65 5.66
C ASN A 111 11.87 16.29 5.03
N TYR A 112 10.74 15.69 5.34
CA TYR A 112 10.32 14.41 4.80
C TYR A 112 10.26 14.38 3.25
N ARG A 113 10.23 15.54 2.62
CA ARG A 113 10.21 15.71 1.15
C ARG A 113 11.59 15.93 0.52
N ASN A 114 12.68 15.86 1.26
CA ASN A 114 13.96 15.92 0.57
C ASN A 114 14.15 14.63 -0.25
N GLY A 115 14.86 14.74 -1.39
CA GLY A 115 14.98 13.65 -2.34
C GLY A 115 15.55 12.36 -1.72
N ALA A 116 16.44 12.47 -0.73
CA ALA A 116 17.03 11.31 -0.05
C ALA A 116 15.99 10.55 0.79
N SER A 117 15.14 11.24 1.56
CA SER A 117 14.08 10.62 2.35
C SER A 117 13.02 9.95 1.46
N LEU A 118 12.68 10.57 0.32
CA LEU A 118 11.78 9.97 -0.65
C LEU A 118 12.37 8.70 -1.26
N VAL A 119 13.63 8.72 -1.66
CA VAL A 119 14.30 7.54 -2.23
C VAL A 119 14.37 6.41 -1.20
N GLN A 120 14.71 6.69 0.06
CA GLN A 120 14.72 5.70 1.12
C GLN A 120 13.34 5.09 1.34
N TRP A 121 12.30 5.93 1.36
CA TRP A 121 10.94 5.47 1.56
C TRP A 121 10.43 4.60 0.40
N TYR A 122 10.69 4.99 -0.85
CA TYR A 122 10.34 4.17 -2.02
C TYR A 122 11.21 2.91 -2.14
N ALA A 123 12.41 2.92 -1.59
CA ALA A 123 13.28 1.76 -1.56
C ALA A 123 12.94 0.79 -0.41
N ASP A 124 12.13 1.20 0.56
CA ASP A 124 11.68 0.32 1.64
C ASP A 124 10.78 -0.78 1.05
N PRO A 125 11.17 -2.07 1.16
CA PRO A 125 10.34 -3.18 0.68
C PRO A 125 8.95 -3.22 1.35
N ARG A 126 8.83 -2.68 2.57
CA ARG A 126 7.56 -2.59 3.28
C ARG A 126 6.62 -1.51 2.73
N ALA A 127 7.12 -0.56 1.96
CA ALA A 127 6.29 0.44 1.28
C ALA A 127 5.50 -0.14 0.08
N GLY A 128 5.77 -1.39 -0.29
CA GLY A 128 5.09 -2.09 -1.37
C GLY A 128 5.57 -1.72 -2.79
N CYS A 129 6.37 -0.67 -2.94
CA CYS A 129 6.80 -0.20 -4.27
C CYS A 129 7.77 -1.14 -4.99
N ARG A 130 8.36 -2.11 -4.29
CA ARG A 130 9.31 -3.08 -4.86
C ARG A 130 8.80 -4.52 -4.85
N SER A 131 7.64 -4.75 -4.29
CA SER A 131 7.13 -6.11 -4.06
C SER A 131 7.02 -6.93 -5.34
N LEU A 132 6.62 -6.31 -6.45
CA LEU A 132 6.51 -6.99 -7.74
C LEU A 132 7.85 -7.22 -8.44
N GLN A 133 8.88 -6.43 -8.15
CA GLN A 133 10.22 -6.62 -8.76
C GLN A 133 10.84 -7.96 -8.33
N ASP A 134 10.55 -8.38 -7.11
CA ASP A 134 11.06 -9.64 -6.56
C ASP A 134 10.09 -10.83 -6.76
N PHE A 135 8.89 -10.58 -7.29
CA PHE A 135 7.91 -11.61 -7.59
C PHE A 135 8.33 -12.45 -8.79
N LYS A 136 8.55 -13.75 -8.59
CA LYS A 136 9.14 -14.65 -9.61
C LYS A 136 8.11 -15.44 -10.42
N LYS A 137 6.84 -15.09 -10.33
CA LYS A 137 5.75 -15.70 -11.10
C LYS A 137 5.13 -14.68 -12.04
N VAL A 138 4.15 -15.10 -12.82
CA VAL A 138 3.44 -14.17 -13.72
C VAL A 138 2.58 -13.19 -12.89
N SER A 139 2.73 -11.91 -13.12
CA SER A 139 1.85 -10.88 -12.59
C SER A 139 1.11 -10.17 -13.72
N ILE A 140 -0.16 -9.89 -13.50
CA ILE A 140 -1.04 -9.17 -14.43
C ILE A 140 -1.64 -8.00 -13.68
N LEU A 141 -1.44 -6.80 -14.19
CA LEU A 141 -2.07 -5.59 -13.68
C LEU A 141 -3.25 -5.23 -14.59
N GLU A 142 -4.46 -5.27 -14.03
CA GLU A 142 -5.67 -4.80 -14.71
C GLU A 142 -5.77 -3.28 -14.55
N VAL A 143 -5.28 -2.54 -15.54
CA VAL A 143 -5.32 -1.08 -15.53
C VAL A 143 -6.61 -0.60 -16.17
N LYS A 144 -7.38 0.17 -15.39
CA LYS A 144 -8.56 0.92 -15.84
C LYS A 144 -8.58 2.28 -15.15
N GLY A 145 -9.16 3.28 -15.79
CA GLY A 145 -9.25 4.64 -15.27
C GLY A 145 -7.91 5.21 -14.80
N TYR A 146 -7.87 5.70 -13.57
CA TYR A 146 -6.64 6.26 -12.99
C TYR A 146 -5.63 5.18 -12.62
N CYS A 147 -4.39 5.36 -13.08
CA CYS A 147 -3.20 4.65 -12.60
C CYS A 147 -2.12 5.69 -12.34
N TYR A 148 -2.04 6.23 -11.13
CA TYR A 148 -1.21 7.37 -10.81
C TYR A 148 -0.45 7.21 -9.50
N GLY A 149 0.65 7.95 -9.34
CA GLY A 149 1.43 8.00 -8.11
C GLY A 149 1.95 6.61 -7.71
N TRP A 150 1.63 6.17 -6.51
CA TRP A 150 2.10 4.89 -5.99
C TRP A 150 1.69 3.69 -6.88
N HIS A 151 0.48 3.71 -7.45
CA HIS A 151 0.00 2.64 -8.34
C HIS A 151 0.80 2.53 -9.64
N PHE A 152 1.50 3.58 -10.04
CA PHE A 152 2.33 3.58 -11.24
C PHE A 152 3.71 2.94 -11.01
N TYR A 153 4.16 2.89 -9.76
CA TYR A 153 5.51 2.41 -9.39
C TYR A 153 5.54 0.95 -8.91
N GLN A 154 4.48 0.20 -9.10
CA GLN A 154 4.39 -1.21 -8.69
C GLN A 154 5.16 -2.14 -9.60
#